data_fbdc94de39462d9bdbf15aee9931078d
#
_entry.id   fbdc94de39462d9bdbf15aee9931078d
#
_cell.length_a   1.000
_cell.length_b   1.000
_cell.length_c   1.000
_cell.angle_alpha   90.00
_cell.angle_beta   90.00
_cell.angle_gamma   90.00
#
_symmetry.space_group_name_H-M   'P 1'
#
loop_
_entity.id
_entity.type
_entity.pdbx_description
1 polymer ?
#
loop_
_entity_poly.entity_id
_entity_poly.type
_entity_poly.pdbx_seq_one_letter_code
_entity_poly.pdbx_strand_id
1 'polypeptide(L)'
;MKMGRRTQTVHHGYRRRRAEEQPDYEVVIVFDPKGDADLLKRMYVECERAGRLDEFYVFHLGHPDLSARYNAVGRFGRISEVATRVAGQLSGEGNSAAFREFAWRFVNIIARALHALGIRPDYQQILRHVVNIDALFVEYAQKYISEHDPRAWDTIIQIEGKLNDKNIPFNMKGRPLRVVAIDQYLTQKRIADPVMEGLKSAVRYDKTYFDKIVASLLPLLEKLTTGRISELLSPNYADLNDPRPIFDWMQVIRKRAVVYVGLDALSDTEVAAAVGNSMFSDLVSVAGHIYKHGVDDGLPGSLASGKVRINLHADEFNELIGDEFIPMVNKAGGAGVQVTAYTQTMSDIEAKIGSRAKAGQIIGNFNNLFMLRVRETATAELLTNQLPKVQIYTSTPASGANDAINN
;
A
#
# COMPACT_ATOMS: atom_id res chain seq x y z
N MET A 1 0.07 -1.35 25.10
CA MET A 1 1.08 -1.07 24.07
C MET A 1 2.46 -1.32 24.68
N LYS A 2 3.20 -2.35 24.24
CA LYS A 2 4.57 -2.61 24.75
C LYS A 2 5.55 -1.79 23.93
N MET A 3 5.86 -0.60 24.40
CA MET A 3 6.96 0.20 23.85
C MET A 3 8.27 -0.17 24.56
N GLY A 4 8.89 -1.25 24.14
CA GLY A 4 10.21 -1.67 24.60
C GLY A 4 10.26 -2.17 26.07
N ARG A 5 11.00 -3.22 26.29
CA ARG A 5 11.07 -3.95 27.57
C ARG A 5 11.77 -3.27 28.74
N ARG A 6 12.27 -2.05 28.64
CA ARG A 6 13.04 -1.40 29.71
C ARG A 6 12.73 0.07 29.85
N THR A 7 11.74 0.40 30.65
CA THR A 7 11.36 1.78 30.94
C THR A 7 12.17 2.47 32.05
N GLN A 8 12.80 1.76 32.98
CA GLN A 8 13.40 2.41 34.14
C GLN A 8 14.92 2.58 34.12
N THR A 9 15.67 1.89 33.25
CA THR A 9 17.15 1.94 33.27
C THR A 9 17.76 2.83 32.18
N VAL A 10 16.95 3.45 31.35
CA VAL A 10 17.42 4.07 30.09
C VAL A 10 17.88 5.52 30.26
N HIS A 11 17.34 6.25 31.23
CA HIS A 11 17.58 7.70 31.31
C HIS A 11 19.04 8.15 31.56
N HIS A 12 19.89 7.30 32.12
CA HIS A 12 21.27 7.70 32.43
C HIS A 12 22.33 6.97 31.57
N GLY A 13 21.96 5.94 30.82
CA GLY A 13 22.88 5.11 30.04
C GLY A 13 23.03 5.45 28.58
N TYR A 14 22.04 6.13 27.99
CA TYR A 14 21.93 6.28 26.54
C TYR A 14 23.05 7.13 25.90
N ARG A 15 23.58 8.13 26.61
CA ARG A 15 24.65 8.99 26.09
C ARG A 15 26.05 8.38 26.17
N ARG A 16 26.24 7.20 26.79
CA ARG A 16 27.57 6.60 27.02
C ARG A 16 27.75 5.18 26.49
N ARG A 17 26.74 4.58 25.83
CA ARG A 17 26.86 3.21 25.31
C ARG A 17 27.59 3.21 23.97
N ARG A 18 28.62 2.36 23.86
CA ARG A 18 29.29 2.05 22.60
C ARG A 18 28.29 1.45 21.64
N ALA A 19 28.54 1.62 20.33
CA ALA A 19 27.68 1.13 19.23
C ALA A 19 27.35 -0.39 19.27
N GLU A 20 27.97 -1.13 20.18
CA GLU A 20 27.83 -2.60 20.33
C GLU A 20 26.63 -3.03 21.18
N GLU A 21 26.01 -2.14 21.96
CA GLU A 21 24.83 -2.46 22.78
C GLU A 21 23.61 -1.64 22.32
N GLN A 22 23.11 -1.91 21.13
CA GLN A 22 21.80 -1.38 20.78
C GLN A 22 20.74 -2.03 21.68
N PRO A 23 19.85 -1.23 22.31
CA PRO A 23 18.75 -1.78 23.10
C PRO A 23 17.91 -2.69 22.20
N ASP A 24 17.45 -3.82 22.75
CA ASP A 24 16.56 -4.76 22.06
C ASP A 24 15.13 -4.17 21.96
N TYR A 25 15.00 -3.03 21.26
CA TYR A 25 13.72 -2.39 21.02
C TYR A 25 12.96 -3.12 19.91
N GLU A 26 11.65 -3.15 20.04
CA GLU A 26 10.76 -3.66 19.02
C GLU A 26 10.30 -2.51 18.11
N VAL A 27 10.07 -2.79 16.84
CA VAL A 27 9.39 -1.88 15.93
C VAL A 27 7.92 -1.81 16.33
N VAL A 28 7.36 -0.60 16.38
CA VAL A 28 5.94 -0.41 16.65
C VAL A 28 5.32 0.41 15.52
N ILE A 29 4.34 -0.14 14.86
CA ILE A 29 3.59 0.52 13.78
C ILE A 29 2.14 0.56 14.19
N VAL A 30 1.55 1.75 14.22
CA VAL A 30 0.13 1.95 14.55
C VAL A 30 -0.55 2.58 13.36
N PHE A 31 -1.54 1.89 12.82
CA PHE A 31 -2.48 2.45 11.85
C PHE A 31 -3.75 2.87 12.56
N ASP A 32 -4.09 4.12 12.41
CA ASP A 32 -5.28 4.75 12.95
C ASP A 32 -6.07 5.41 11.80
N PRO A 33 -7.11 4.79 11.29
CA PRO A 33 -7.91 5.34 10.20
C PRO A 33 -8.54 6.69 10.49
N LYS A 34 -8.91 6.94 11.75
CA LYS A 34 -9.56 8.20 12.15
C LYS A 34 -8.58 9.33 12.41
N GLY A 35 -7.36 9.00 12.81
CA GLY A 35 -6.37 10.01 13.16
C GLY A 35 -6.63 10.63 14.53
N ASP A 36 -6.78 9.77 15.59
CA ASP A 36 -7.09 10.20 16.95
C ASP A 36 -5.94 10.99 17.59
N ALA A 37 -6.22 12.25 17.91
CA ALA A 37 -5.25 13.15 18.52
C ALA A 37 -4.76 12.68 19.88
N ASP A 38 -5.60 12.03 20.68
CA ASP A 38 -5.23 11.53 22.01
C ASP A 38 -4.31 10.32 21.89
N LEU A 39 -4.55 9.43 20.93
CA LEU A 39 -3.67 8.30 20.65
C LEU A 39 -2.29 8.79 20.18
N LEU A 40 -2.25 9.72 19.22
CA LEU A 40 -1.01 10.34 18.75
C LEU A 40 -0.22 10.99 19.89
N LYS A 41 -0.90 11.81 20.70
CA LYS A 41 -0.29 12.47 21.85
C LYS A 41 0.25 11.49 22.88
N ARG A 42 -0.48 10.42 23.13
CA ARG A 42 -0.05 9.36 24.06
C ARG A 42 1.20 8.66 23.54
N MET A 43 1.25 8.33 22.24
CA MET A 43 2.43 7.73 21.63
C MET A 43 3.64 8.66 21.72
N TYR A 44 3.45 9.95 21.41
CA TYR A 44 4.51 10.95 21.53
C TYR A 44 5.12 11.00 22.95
N VAL A 45 4.25 11.12 23.97
CA VAL A 45 4.69 11.18 25.38
C VAL A 45 5.43 9.91 25.80
N GLU A 46 4.96 8.73 25.37
CA GLU A 46 5.64 7.47 25.71
C GLU A 46 6.97 7.31 24.96
N CYS A 47 7.08 7.82 23.74
CA CYS A 47 8.37 7.89 23.02
C CYS A 47 9.34 8.84 23.69
N GLU A 48 8.86 10.01 24.15
CA GLU A 48 9.66 10.97 24.91
C GLU A 48 10.19 10.36 26.21
N ARG A 49 9.32 9.72 27.00
CA ARG A 49 9.69 9.02 28.25
C ARG A 49 10.71 7.90 28.01
N ALA A 50 10.61 7.23 26.87
CA ALA A 50 11.53 6.17 26.47
C ALA A 50 12.83 6.70 25.86
N GLY A 51 12.98 8.02 25.64
CA GLY A 51 14.13 8.63 24.96
C GLY A 51 14.23 8.24 23.48
N ARG A 52 13.07 8.04 22.80
CA ARG A 52 12.97 7.50 21.43
C ARG A 52 12.32 8.47 20.43
N LEU A 53 12.31 9.77 20.72
CA LEU A 53 11.71 10.76 19.81
C LEU A 53 12.42 10.82 18.46
N ASP A 54 13.73 10.58 18.41
CA ASP A 54 14.52 10.57 17.17
C ASP A 54 14.16 9.38 16.26
N GLU A 55 13.47 8.37 16.80
CA GLU A 55 13.01 7.18 16.12
C GLU A 55 11.48 7.19 15.92
N PHE A 56 10.80 8.27 16.29
CA PHE A 56 9.35 8.40 16.19
C PHE A 56 8.96 9.13 14.91
N TYR A 57 8.28 8.43 14.01
CA TYR A 57 7.73 8.98 12.77
C TYR A 57 6.22 9.15 12.90
N VAL A 58 5.74 10.33 12.54
CA VAL A 58 4.31 10.62 12.41
C VAL A 58 4.00 10.81 10.94
N PHE A 59 3.06 10.03 10.42
CA PHE A 59 2.44 10.24 9.12
C PHE A 59 0.95 10.49 9.37
N HIS A 60 0.45 11.68 8.99
CA HIS A 60 -0.94 12.04 9.27
C HIS A 60 -1.51 12.90 8.14
N LEU A 61 -2.52 12.38 7.42
CA LEU A 61 -3.10 13.08 6.27
C LEU A 61 -3.77 14.41 6.65
N GLY A 62 -4.38 14.49 7.84
CA GLY A 62 -4.99 15.73 8.35
C GLY A 62 -3.97 16.75 8.91
N HIS A 63 -2.71 16.36 9.12
CA HIS A 63 -1.65 17.22 9.64
C HIS A 63 -0.38 17.18 8.78
N PRO A 64 -0.45 17.59 7.52
CA PRO A 64 0.66 17.44 6.57
C PRO A 64 1.92 18.19 6.97
N ASP A 65 1.81 19.30 7.73
CA ASP A 65 2.96 20.08 8.19
C ASP A 65 3.84 19.35 9.21
N LEU A 66 3.26 18.49 10.01
CA LEU A 66 3.93 17.72 11.05
C LEU A 66 4.32 16.32 10.59
N SER A 67 3.86 15.93 9.40
CA SER A 67 3.98 14.57 8.91
C SER A 67 5.33 14.32 8.25
N ALA A 68 5.88 13.15 8.53
CA ALA A 68 6.89 12.55 7.67
C ALA A 68 6.30 12.26 6.30
N ARG A 69 7.16 12.23 5.27
CA ARG A 69 6.78 11.96 3.88
C ARG A 69 7.00 10.48 3.56
N TYR A 70 6.14 9.91 2.74
CA TYR A 70 6.17 8.50 2.41
C TYR A 70 5.72 8.23 0.97
N ASN A 71 6.54 7.55 0.18
CA ASN A 71 6.19 7.15 -1.18
C ASN A 71 5.78 5.66 -1.20
N ALA A 72 4.47 5.41 -1.18
CA ALA A 72 3.91 4.06 -1.13
C ALA A 72 4.21 3.20 -2.37
N VAL A 73 4.57 3.81 -3.49
CA VAL A 73 4.83 3.12 -4.76
C VAL A 73 6.29 3.21 -5.22
N GLY A 74 7.13 3.91 -4.47
CA GLY A 74 8.53 4.16 -4.83
C GLY A 74 9.51 3.05 -4.48
N ARG A 75 9.09 2.06 -3.67
CA ARG A 75 9.85 0.88 -3.31
C ARG A 75 9.10 -0.37 -3.73
N PHE A 76 9.77 -1.30 -4.37
CA PHE A 76 9.16 -2.53 -4.87
C PHE A 76 10.22 -3.63 -5.00
N GLY A 77 9.83 -4.86 -4.77
CA GLY A 77 10.63 -6.03 -5.11
C GLY A 77 10.49 -6.39 -6.59
N ARG A 78 9.28 -6.20 -7.13
CA ARG A 78 8.97 -6.32 -8.55
C ARG A 78 8.26 -5.08 -9.01
N ILE A 79 8.63 -4.54 -10.18
CA ILE A 79 8.03 -3.30 -10.71
C ILE A 79 6.50 -3.39 -10.87
N SER A 80 5.95 -4.58 -11.09
CA SER A 80 4.51 -4.83 -11.18
C SER A 80 3.75 -4.53 -9.87
N GLU A 81 4.43 -4.51 -8.72
CA GLU A 81 3.82 -4.14 -7.44
C GLU A 81 3.32 -2.69 -7.44
N VAL A 82 4.00 -1.80 -8.19
CA VAL A 82 3.56 -0.41 -8.37
C VAL A 82 2.14 -0.37 -8.94
N ALA A 83 1.90 -1.10 -10.02
CA ALA A 83 0.58 -1.17 -10.64
C ALA A 83 -0.47 -1.80 -9.72
N THR A 84 -0.10 -2.83 -8.96
CA THR A 84 -0.99 -3.48 -7.99
C THR A 84 -1.39 -2.51 -6.87
N ARG A 85 -0.44 -1.72 -6.35
CA ARG A 85 -0.73 -0.74 -5.29
C ARG A 85 -1.60 0.42 -5.76
N VAL A 86 -1.51 0.82 -7.02
CA VAL A 86 -2.34 1.89 -7.61
C VAL A 86 -3.69 1.36 -8.05
N ALA A 87 -3.70 0.39 -8.97
CA ALA A 87 -4.96 -0.11 -9.55
C ALA A 87 -5.75 -1.02 -8.59
N GLY A 88 -5.10 -1.61 -7.60
CA GLY A 88 -5.76 -2.41 -6.56
C GLY A 88 -6.76 -1.62 -5.71
N GLN A 89 -6.68 -0.28 -5.72
CA GLN A 89 -7.63 0.60 -5.03
C GLN A 89 -8.94 0.81 -5.81
N LEU A 90 -8.96 0.43 -7.08
CA LEU A 90 -10.17 0.51 -7.92
C LEU A 90 -11.10 -0.65 -7.61
N SER A 91 -12.42 -0.41 -7.72
CA SER A 91 -13.42 -1.47 -7.55
C SER A 91 -13.16 -2.64 -8.50
N GLY A 92 -13.17 -3.85 -7.97
CA GLY A 92 -12.98 -5.11 -8.70
C GLY A 92 -14.26 -5.93 -8.85
N GLU A 93 -15.45 -5.36 -8.61
CA GLU A 93 -16.72 -6.07 -8.65
C GLU A 93 -17.43 -5.91 -10.00
N GLY A 94 -18.03 -6.99 -10.49
CA GLY A 94 -18.82 -6.98 -11.72
C GLY A 94 -18.04 -6.46 -12.94
N ASN A 95 -18.65 -5.55 -13.68
CA ASN A 95 -18.04 -4.95 -14.87
C ASN A 95 -16.81 -4.08 -14.58
N SER A 96 -16.63 -3.65 -13.33
CA SER A 96 -15.47 -2.84 -12.91
C SER A 96 -14.17 -3.63 -12.89
N ALA A 97 -14.22 -4.98 -12.79
CA ALA A 97 -13.04 -5.82 -12.78
C ALA A 97 -12.21 -5.66 -14.07
N ALA A 98 -12.86 -5.60 -15.24
CA ALA A 98 -12.17 -5.39 -16.50
C ALA A 98 -11.46 -4.02 -16.56
N PHE A 99 -12.08 -2.97 -16.04
CA PHE A 99 -11.47 -1.64 -15.98
C PHE A 99 -10.27 -1.61 -15.02
N ARG A 100 -10.36 -2.29 -13.87
CA ARG A 100 -9.23 -2.44 -12.96
C ARG A 100 -8.04 -3.15 -13.62
N GLU A 101 -8.26 -4.23 -14.35
CA GLU A 101 -7.20 -4.95 -15.08
C GLU A 101 -6.54 -4.07 -16.16
N PHE A 102 -7.32 -3.26 -16.87
CA PHE A 102 -6.76 -2.32 -17.83
C PHE A 102 -5.97 -1.20 -17.16
N ALA A 103 -6.48 -0.63 -16.08
CA ALA A 103 -5.76 0.37 -15.29
C ALA A 103 -4.45 -0.22 -14.76
N TRP A 104 -4.48 -1.45 -14.25
CA TRP A 104 -3.29 -2.16 -13.81
C TRP A 104 -2.25 -2.28 -14.93
N ARG A 105 -2.68 -2.77 -16.11
CA ARG A 105 -1.78 -2.91 -17.27
C ARG A 105 -1.18 -1.56 -17.67
N PHE A 106 -1.97 -0.52 -17.70
CA PHE A 106 -1.55 0.81 -18.12
C PHE A 106 -0.55 1.42 -17.12
N VAL A 107 -0.84 1.35 -15.82
CA VAL A 107 0.09 1.79 -14.77
C VAL A 107 1.38 0.96 -14.78
N ASN A 108 1.30 -0.34 -15.06
CA ASN A 108 2.48 -1.19 -15.17
C ASN A 108 3.39 -0.80 -16.34
N ILE A 109 2.82 -0.39 -17.49
CA ILE A 109 3.58 0.16 -18.63
C ILE A 109 4.31 1.43 -18.21
N ILE A 110 3.62 2.36 -17.56
CA ILE A 110 4.19 3.62 -17.06
C ILE A 110 5.30 3.34 -16.05
N ALA A 111 5.06 2.52 -15.04
CA ALA A 111 6.02 2.21 -13.99
C ALA A 111 7.31 1.58 -14.56
N ARG A 112 7.18 0.65 -15.51
CA ARG A 112 8.34 0.04 -16.19
C ARG A 112 9.14 1.05 -16.98
N ALA A 113 8.48 1.97 -17.69
CA ALA A 113 9.15 3.02 -18.46
C ALA A 113 9.86 4.02 -17.54
N LEU A 114 9.22 4.49 -16.47
CA LEU A 114 9.83 5.35 -15.46
C LEU A 114 11.09 4.68 -14.87
N HIS A 115 10.96 3.42 -14.44
CA HIS A 115 12.09 2.68 -13.88
C HIS A 115 13.25 2.53 -14.86
N ALA A 116 12.97 2.23 -16.14
CA ALA A 116 13.97 2.13 -17.18
C ALA A 116 14.64 3.49 -17.50
N LEU A 117 13.93 4.60 -17.29
CA LEU A 117 14.49 5.96 -17.36
C LEU A 117 15.31 6.32 -16.11
N GLY A 118 15.32 5.49 -15.06
CA GLY A 118 15.97 5.79 -13.79
C GLY A 118 15.14 6.71 -12.88
N ILE A 119 13.85 6.90 -13.19
CA ILE A 119 12.92 7.73 -12.43
C ILE A 119 12.20 6.83 -11.41
N ARG A 120 12.23 7.23 -10.14
CA ARG A 120 11.48 6.53 -9.09
C ARG A 120 10.00 6.82 -9.27
N PRO A 121 9.13 5.80 -9.42
CA PRO A 121 7.69 6.02 -9.50
C PRO A 121 7.14 6.70 -8.23
N ASP A 122 6.22 7.61 -8.41
CA ASP A 122 5.35 8.20 -7.39
C ASP A 122 3.98 8.51 -8.00
N TYR A 123 3.02 8.93 -7.18
CA TYR A 123 1.66 9.20 -7.69
C TYR A 123 1.62 10.37 -8.68
N GLN A 124 2.44 11.41 -8.49
CA GLN A 124 2.51 12.54 -9.43
C GLN A 124 3.07 12.12 -10.78
N GLN A 125 4.16 11.35 -10.79
CA GLN A 125 4.74 10.84 -12.04
C GLN A 125 3.76 9.92 -12.76
N ILE A 126 3.06 9.05 -12.03
CA ILE A 126 2.04 8.17 -12.61
C ILE A 126 0.90 9.00 -13.19
N LEU A 127 0.33 9.97 -12.45
CA LEU A 127 -0.73 10.85 -12.94
C LEU A 127 -0.30 11.59 -14.21
N ARG A 128 0.89 12.19 -14.20
CA ARG A 128 1.42 12.93 -15.35
C ARG A 128 1.40 12.10 -16.63
N HIS A 129 1.78 10.84 -16.54
CA HIS A 129 1.87 9.95 -17.70
C HIS A 129 0.58 9.19 -17.99
N VAL A 130 -0.32 9.07 -17.02
CA VAL A 130 -1.71 8.66 -17.28
C VAL A 130 -2.42 9.70 -18.13
N VAL A 131 -2.22 10.98 -17.86
CA VAL A 131 -2.79 12.08 -18.66
C VAL A 131 -2.11 12.21 -20.02
N ASN A 132 -0.78 12.01 -20.09
CA ASN A 132 0.01 12.19 -21.30
C ASN A 132 1.04 11.08 -21.48
N ILE A 133 0.59 9.94 -21.99
CA ILE A 133 1.47 8.80 -22.31
C ILE A 133 2.40 9.09 -23.48
N ASP A 134 2.01 9.99 -24.38
CA ASP A 134 2.80 10.34 -25.56
C ASP A 134 4.16 10.92 -25.18
N ALA A 135 4.20 11.77 -24.14
CA ALA A 135 5.43 12.33 -23.63
C ALA A 135 6.40 11.25 -23.13
N LEU A 136 5.89 10.28 -22.35
CA LEU A 136 6.70 9.18 -21.84
C LEU A 136 7.24 8.27 -22.96
N PHE A 137 6.39 8.02 -23.98
CA PHE A 137 6.82 7.25 -25.15
C PHE A 137 7.97 7.93 -25.90
N VAL A 138 7.87 9.25 -26.14
CA VAL A 138 8.93 10.02 -26.81
C VAL A 138 10.21 10.02 -25.98
N GLU A 139 10.11 10.28 -24.66
CA GLU A 139 11.25 10.34 -23.76
C GLU A 139 12.00 9.00 -23.69
N TYR A 140 11.26 7.90 -23.51
CA TYR A 140 11.86 6.57 -23.48
C TYR A 140 12.45 6.17 -24.83
N ALA A 141 11.73 6.45 -25.94
CA ALA A 141 12.23 6.18 -27.29
C ALA A 141 13.51 6.96 -27.57
N GLN A 142 13.59 8.22 -27.16
CA GLN A 142 14.79 9.03 -27.34
C GLN A 142 15.99 8.44 -26.62
N LYS A 143 15.84 8.04 -25.36
CA LYS A 143 16.89 7.38 -24.60
C LYS A 143 17.32 6.08 -25.26
N TYR A 144 16.37 5.17 -25.46
CA TYR A 144 16.66 3.83 -25.99
C TYR A 144 17.30 3.86 -27.37
N ILE A 145 16.72 4.65 -28.31
CA ILE A 145 17.21 4.72 -29.69
C ILE A 145 18.59 5.38 -29.74
N SER A 146 18.83 6.45 -28.97
CA SER A 146 20.12 7.13 -28.94
C SER A 146 21.25 6.24 -28.42
N GLU A 147 20.94 5.33 -27.48
CA GLU A 147 21.89 4.34 -26.94
C GLU A 147 22.25 3.23 -27.96
N HIS A 148 21.31 2.87 -28.85
CA HIS A 148 21.47 1.74 -29.78
C HIS A 148 21.83 2.17 -31.21
N ASP A 149 21.33 3.31 -31.71
CA ASP A 149 21.60 3.86 -33.04
C ASP A 149 21.55 5.40 -33.00
N PRO A 150 22.69 6.06 -32.78
CA PRO A 150 22.75 7.53 -32.70
C PRO A 150 22.22 8.26 -33.96
N ARG A 151 22.25 7.61 -35.15
CA ARG A 151 21.76 8.20 -36.39
C ARG A 151 20.28 7.98 -36.65
N ALA A 152 19.64 7.15 -35.86
CA ALA A 152 18.23 6.82 -36.00
C ALA A 152 17.32 8.04 -35.83
N TRP A 153 17.75 9.00 -35.02
CA TRP A 153 16.95 10.19 -34.76
C TRP A 153 16.78 11.07 -35.98
N ASP A 154 17.82 11.17 -36.84
CA ASP A 154 17.71 11.86 -38.11
C ASP A 154 16.69 11.20 -39.03
N THR A 155 16.65 9.88 -39.05
CA THR A 155 15.64 9.11 -39.80
C THR A 155 14.23 9.37 -39.29
N ILE A 156 14.03 9.42 -37.96
CA ILE A 156 12.75 9.73 -37.35
C ILE A 156 12.28 11.14 -37.73
N ILE A 157 13.16 12.14 -37.71
CA ILE A 157 12.86 13.51 -38.16
C ILE A 157 12.43 13.52 -39.61
N GLN A 158 13.12 12.77 -40.48
CA GLN A 158 12.76 12.65 -41.89
C GLN A 158 11.38 11.97 -42.09
N ILE A 159 11.07 10.94 -41.31
CA ILE A 159 9.74 10.31 -41.32
C ILE A 159 8.70 11.33 -40.91
N GLU A 160 8.92 12.03 -39.78
CA GLU A 160 8.00 13.05 -39.26
C GLU A 160 7.68 14.13 -40.31
N GLY A 161 8.71 14.63 -41.02
CA GLY A 161 8.52 15.64 -42.06
C GLY A 161 7.74 15.15 -43.31
N LYS A 162 7.59 13.84 -43.47
CA LYS A 162 6.80 13.23 -44.58
C LYS A 162 5.39 12.83 -44.14
N LEU A 163 5.05 12.96 -42.87
CA LEU A 163 3.72 12.60 -42.35
C LEU A 163 2.67 13.63 -42.80
N ASN A 164 1.52 13.10 -43.20
CA ASN A 164 0.32 13.87 -43.56
C ASN A 164 -0.91 13.02 -43.20
N ASP A 165 -2.08 13.61 -43.22
CA ASP A 165 -3.35 12.95 -42.82
C ASP A 165 -3.66 11.66 -43.62
N LYS A 166 -3.06 11.47 -44.79
CA LYS A 166 -3.31 10.30 -45.63
C LYS A 166 -2.45 9.10 -45.27
N ASN A 167 -1.27 9.34 -44.68
CA ASN A 167 -0.29 8.27 -44.36
C ASN A 167 -0.19 8.00 -42.84
N ILE A 168 -0.97 8.71 -41.99
CA ILE A 168 -1.09 8.42 -40.58
C ILE A 168 -2.08 7.24 -40.39
N PRO A 169 -1.67 6.16 -39.70
CA PRO A 169 -2.57 5.05 -39.38
C PRO A 169 -3.82 5.52 -38.63
N PHE A 170 -4.97 4.89 -38.90
CA PHE A 170 -6.25 5.31 -38.31
C PHE A 170 -6.21 5.37 -36.79
N ASN A 171 -5.60 4.37 -36.14
CA ASN A 171 -5.46 4.28 -34.68
C ASN A 171 -4.41 5.25 -34.09
N MET A 172 -3.69 5.99 -34.94
CA MET A 172 -2.72 7.01 -34.52
C MET A 172 -3.18 8.43 -34.87
N LYS A 173 -4.37 8.59 -35.46
CA LYS A 173 -4.94 9.91 -35.76
C LYS A 173 -5.14 10.72 -34.49
N GLY A 174 -4.72 11.98 -34.53
CA GLY A 174 -4.79 12.89 -33.38
C GLY A 174 -3.61 12.76 -32.40
N ARG A 175 -2.67 11.83 -32.63
CA ARG A 175 -1.42 11.77 -31.89
C ARG A 175 -0.39 12.78 -32.46
N PRO A 176 0.56 13.27 -31.64
CA PRO A 176 1.66 14.09 -32.13
C PRO A 176 2.44 13.39 -33.25
N LEU A 177 2.84 14.14 -34.29
CA LEU A 177 3.55 13.58 -35.45
C LEU A 177 4.84 12.84 -35.04
N ARG A 178 5.53 13.33 -34.01
CA ARG A 178 6.72 12.69 -33.44
C ARG A 178 6.42 11.26 -32.95
N VAL A 179 5.30 11.06 -32.27
CA VAL A 179 4.85 9.75 -31.77
C VAL A 179 4.60 8.79 -32.94
N VAL A 180 3.94 9.28 -33.99
CA VAL A 180 3.67 8.50 -35.22
C VAL A 180 4.97 8.13 -35.93
N ALA A 181 5.91 9.07 -36.04
CA ALA A 181 7.21 8.84 -36.69
C ALA A 181 8.05 7.80 -35.95
N ILE A 182 8.10 7.89 -34.62
CA ILE A 182 8.77 6.90 -33.77
C ILE A 182 8.12 5.52 -33.94
N ASP A 183 6.80 5.43 -33.88
CA ASP A 183 6.08 4.16 -34.06
C ASP A 183 6.36 3.52 -35.43
N GLN A 184 6.37 4.29 -36.49
CA GLN A 184 6.73 3.81 -37.84
C GLN A 184 8.19 3.33 -37.91
N TYR A 185 9.12 4.10 -37.35
CA TYR A 185 10.54 3.72 -37.30
C TYR A 185 10.74 2.40 -36.57
N LEU A 186 10.17 2.26 -35.38
CA LEU A 186 10.26 1.03 -34.55
C LEU A 186 9.66 -0.19 -35.27
N THR A 187 8.57 0.02 -35.99
CA THR A 187 7.92 -1.04 -36.78
C THR A 187 8.77 -1.49 -37.96
N GLN A 188 9.38 -0.56 -38.69
CA GLN A 188 10.28 -0.84 -39.83
C GLN A 188 11.55 -1.57 -39.38
N LYS A 189 12.14 -1.16 -38.26
CA LYS A 189 13.37 -1.74 -37.71
C LYS A 189 13.16 -3.03 -36.91
N ARG A 190 11.89 -3.43 -36.62
CA ARG A 190 11.54 -4.61 -35.82
C ARG A 190 12.24 -4.62 -34.45
N ILE A 191 12.34 -3.44 -33.81
CA ILE A 191 12.94 -3.32 -32.49
C ILE A 191 12.04 -4.02 -31.47
N ALA A 192 12.62 -4.97 -30.73
CA ALA A 192 11.93 -5.79 -29.74
C ALA A 192 12.47 -5.47 -28.32
N ASP A 193 12.03 -4.36 -27.74
CA ASP A 193 12.25 -4.05 -26.33
C ASP A 193 10.92 -4.15 -25.56
N PRO A 194 10.84 -4.90 -24.43
CA PRO A 194 9.59 -5.12 -23.73
C PRO A 194 8.94 -3.84 -23.15
N VAL A 195 9.72 -2.81 -22.82
CA VAL A 195 9.20 -1.52 -22.34
C VAL A 195 8.66 -0.73 -23.51
N MET A 196 9.41 -0.69 -24.62
CA MET A 196 9.01 -0.02 -25.85
C MET A 196 7.73 -0.62 -26.43
N GLU A 197 7.61 -1.95 -26.48
CA GLU A 197 6.40 -2.63 -26.96
C GLU A 197 5.19 -2.32 -26.08
N GLY A 198 5.39 -2.21 -24.76
CA GLY A 198 4.35 -1.76 -23.83
C GLY A 198 3.87 -0.35 -24.16
N LEU A 199 4.78 0.60 -24.28
CA LEU A 199 4.47 2.00 -24.62
C LEU A 199 3.84 2.12 -26.00
N LYS A 200 4.38 1.42 -27.01
CA LYS A 200 3.83 1.35 -28.35
C LYS A 200 2.40 0.81 -28.37
N SER A 201 2.11 -0.22 -27.56
CA SER A 201 0.74 -0.71 -27.37
C SER A 201 -0.18 0.37 -26.77
N ALA A 202 0.31 1.12 -25.77
CA ALA A 202 -0.47 2.15 -25.11
C ALA A 202 -0.81 3.35 -26.01
N VAL A 203 0.14 3.85 -26.82
CA VAL A 203 -0.11 4.96 -27.76
C VAL A 203 -1.00 4.55 -28.93
N ARG A 204 -1.13 3.27 -29.22
CA ARG A 204 -2.01 2.73 -30.28
C ARG A 204 -3.43 2.44 -29.80
N TYR A 205 -3.75 2.58 -28.52
CA TYR A 205 -5.12 2.39 -28.05
C TYR A 205 -6.05 3.44 -28.68
N ASP A 206 -7.24 2.99 -29.07
CA ASP A 206 -8.30 3.87 -29.47
C ASP A 206 -8.60 4.89 -28.35
N LYS A 207 -8.78 6.14 -28.74
CA LYS A 207 -8.96 7.24 -27.80
C LYS A 207 -10.17 7.02 -26.88
N THR A 208 -11.28 6.52 -27.42
CA THR A 208 -12.51 6.28 -26.64
C THR A 208 -12.32 5.18 -25.61
N TYR A 209 -11.52 4.18 -25.92
CA TYR A 209 -11.14 3.12 -24.99
C TYR A 209 -10.19 3.62 -23.91
N PHE A 210 -9.22 4.41 -24.32
CA PHE A 210 -8.28 5.08 -23.40
C PHE A 210 -9.00 5.97 -22.40
N ASP A 211 -9.92 6.82 -22.89
CA ASP A 211 -10.71 7.73 -22.04
C ASP A 211 -11.53 6.98 -20.96
N LYS A 212 -12.03 5.77 -21.27
CA LYS A 212 -12.74 4.93 -20.28
C LYS A 212 -11.82 4.39 -19.18
N ILE A 213 -10.60 3.98 -19.54
CA ILE A 213 -9.61 3.51 -18.57
C ILE A 213 -9.20 4.64 -17.65
N VAL A 214 -8.90 5.78 -18.25
CA VAL A 214 -8.45 6.99 -17.55
C VAL A 214 -9.55 7.53 -16.64
N ALA A 215 -10.82 7.48 -17.07
CA ALA A 215 -11.95 7.95 -16.29
C ALA A 215 -12.13 7.27 -14.92
N SER A 216 -11.72 6.02 -14.78
CA SER A 216 -11.77 5.30 -13.51
C SER A 216 -10.56 5.57 -12.60
N LEU A 217 -9.39 5.82 -13.19
CA LEU A 217 -8.12 5.97 -12.48
C LEU A 217 -7.82 7.42 -12.09
N LEU A 218 -8.18 8.39 -12.96
CA LEU A 218 -7.89 9.81 -12.75
C LEU A 218 -8.42 10.37 -11.44
N PRO A 219 -9.71 10.17 -11.06
CA PRO A 219 -10.24 10.77 -9.84
C PRO A 219 -9.46 10.34 -8.60
N LEU A 220 -9.04 9.07 -8.53
CA LEU A 220 -8.22 8.57 -7.44
C LEU A 220 -6.84 9.22 -7.43
N LEU A 221 -6.16 9.25 -8.58
CA LEU A 221 -4.82 9.85 -8.67
C LEU A 221 -4.86 11.35 -8.40
N GLU A 222 -5.89 12.07 -8.88
CA GLU A 222 -6.07 13.49 -8.59
C GLU A 222 -6.23 13.75 -7.10
N LYS A 223 -7.03 12.95 -6.38
CA LYS A 223 -7.17 13.06 -4.92
C LYS A 223 -5.82 12.83 -4.21
N LEU A 224 -5.05 11.82 -4.62
CA LEU A 224 -3.75 11.50 -4.01
C LEU A 224 -2.63 12.50 -4.35
N THR A 225 -2.84 13.34 -5.36
CA THR A 225 -1.85 14.32 -5.84
C THR A 225 -2.29 15.76 -5.68
N THR A 226 -3.39 16.02 -4.98
CA THR A 226 -3.90 17.37 -4.76
C THR A 226 -3.36 17.97 -3.47
N GLY A 227 -2.96 19.25 -3.54
CA GLY A 227 -2.59 20.05 -2.39
C GLY A 227 -1.42 19.44 -1.59
N ARG A 228 -1.51 19.53 -0.27
CA ARG A 228 -0.44 19.11 0.65
C ARG A 228 -0.32 17.58 0.79
N ILE A 229 -1.36 16.83 0.48
CA ILE A 229 -1.31 15.37 0.43
C ILE A 229 -0.29 14.91 -0.62
N SER A 230 -0.22 15.60 -1.74
CA SER A 230 0.76 15.33 -2.79
C SER A 230 2.20 15.41 -2.29
N GLU A 231 2.53 16.40 -1.47
CA GLU A 231 3.87 16.55 -0.90
C GLU A 231 4.23 15.37 0.02
N LEU A 232 3.24 14.83 0.72
CA LEU A 232 3.43 13.67 1.60
C LEU A 232 3.67 12.38 0.83
N LEU A 233 2.88 12.15 -0.23
CA LEU A 233 2.84 10.88 -0.96
C LEU A 233 3.77 10.82 -2.17
N SER A 234 4.19 11.99 -2.68
CA SER A 234 5.13 12.11 -3.79
C SER A 234 6.29 13.04 -3.39
N PRO A 235 7.12 12.61 -2.40
CA PRO A 235 8.16 13.46 -1.85
C PRO A 235 9.24 13.76 -2.89
N ASN A 236 9.65 15.02 -2.99
CA ASN A 236 10.82 15.40 -3.75
C ASN A 236 12.09 15.04 -2.96
N TYR A 237 12.77 13.98 -3.37
CA TYR A 237 14.00 13.50 -2.72
C TYR A 237 15.20 14.45 -2.88
N ALA A 238 15.15 15.36 -3.85
CA ALA A 238 16.20 16.37 -4.09
C ALA A 238 15.98 17.65 -3.28
N ASP A 239 14.82 17.84 -2.68
CA ASP A 239 14.53 19.02 -1.86
C ASP A 239 15.09 18.85 -0.44
N LEU A 240 16.24 19.45 -0.22
CA LEU A 240 16.93 19.49 1.07
C LEU A 240 16.39 20.58 2.02
N ASN A 241 15.51 21.47 1.54
CA ASN A 241 14.94 22.55 2.35
C ASN A 241 13.70 22.10 3.14
N ASP A 242 13.05 21.02 2.73
CA ASP A 242 11.92 20.48 3.48
C ASP A 242 12.43 19.70 4.70
N PRO A 243 12.19 20.16 5.93
CA PRO A 243 12.69 19.51 7.14
C PRO A 243 11.98 18.22 7.49
N ARG A 244 10.82 17.94 6.85
CA ARG A 244 10.04 16.74 7.13
C ARG A 244 10.78 15.49 6.65
N PRO A 245 11.01 14.49 7.50
CA PRO A 245 11.74 13.30 7.10
C PRO A 245 10.96 12.50 6.04
N ILE A 246 11.70 11.80 5.18
CA ILE A 246 11.14 10.78 4.30
C ILE A 246 11.49 9.43 4.92
N PHE A 247 10.53 8.53 5.06
CA PHE A 247 10.76 7.19 5.57
C PHE A 247 10.28 6.10 4.62
N ASP A 248 10.82 4.92 4.77
CA ASP A 248 10.33 3.67 4.20
C ASP A 248 10.31 2.57 5.27
N TRP A 249 9.55 1.50 5.03
CA TRP A 249 9.39 0.43 6.02
C TRP A 249 10.70 -0.30 6.36
N MET A 250 11.60 -0.46 5.40
CA MET A 250 12.89 -1.10 5.69
C MET A 250 13.75 -0.24 6.62
N GLN A 251 13.75 1.08 6.41
CA GLN A 251 14.43 2.02 7.29
C GLN A 251 13.83 2.00 8.71
N VAL A 252 12.49 2.01 8.80
CA VAL A 252 11.75 1.88 10.07
C VAL A 252 12.16 0.61 10.83
N ILE A 253 12.20 -0.52 10.11
CA ILE A 253 12.54 -1.82 10.71
C ILE A 253 14.02 -1.87 11.13
N ARG A 254 14.93 -1.39 10.31
CA ARG A 254 16.37 -1.34 10.64
C ARG A 254 16.67 -0.44 11.83
N LYS A 255 16.00 0.69 11.95
CA LYS A 255 16.11 1.61 13.08
C LYS A 255 15.32 1.17 14.31
N ARG A 256 14.52 0.12 14.20
CA ARG A 256 13.57 -0.33 15.24
C ARG A 256 12.66 0.82 15.69
N ALA A 257 12.19 1.61 14.75
CA ALA A 257 11.45 2.86 14.97
C ALA A 257 10.02 2.62 15.41
N VAL A 258 9.39 3.71 15.86
CA VAL A 258 7.96 3.79 16.19
C VAL A 258 7.28 4.66 15.12
N VAL A 259 6.20 4.18 14.54
CA VAL A 259 5.46 4.90 13.50
C VAL A 259 3.99 5.01 13.88
N TYR A 260 3.45 6.21 13.81
CA TYR A 260 2.02 6.47 13.86
C TYR A 260 1.54 6.87 12.46
N VAL A 261 0.49 6.20 11.98
CA VAL A 261 -0.14 6.46 10.69
C VAL A 261 -1.59 6.86 10.93
N GLY A 262 -1.89 8.16 10.87
CA GLY A 262 -3.23 8.74 10.94
C GLY A 262 -3.76 9.01 9.53
N LEU A 263 -4.84 8.33 9.13
CA LEU A 263 -5.33 8.37 7.76
C LEU A 263 -6.47 9.37 7.52
N ASP A 264 -7.01 9.97 8.59
CA ASP A 264 -8.06 11.00 8.51
C ASP A 264 -9.29 10.59 7.68
N ALA A 265 -9.74 9.33 7.87
CA ALA A 265 -10.87 8.75 7.13
C ALA A 265 -12.20 9.50 7.34
N LEU A 266 -12.29 10.33 8.38
CA LEU A 266 -13.46 11.18 8.61
C LEU A 266 -13.57 12.32 7.58
N SER A 267 -12.44 12.76 7.03
CA SER A 267 -12.41 13.80 5.98
C SER A 267 -12.56 13.22 4.58
N ASP A 268 -11.85 12.14 4.25
CA ASP A 268 -11.96 11.43 2.97
C ASP A 268 -11.63 9.93 3.15
N THR A 269 -12.68 9.12 3.24
CA THR A 269 -12.57 7.66 3.42
C THR A 269 -11.87 6.97 2.24
N GLU A 270 -12.06 7.47 1.01
CA GLU A 270 -11.46 6.86 -0.19
C GLU A 270 -9.94 7.08 -0.22
N VAL A 271 -9.49 8.29 0.06
CA VAL A 271 -8.06 8.61 0.17
C VAL A 271 -7.42 7.83 1.32
N ALA A 272 -8.07 7.81 2.49
CA ALA A 272 -7.58 7.07 3.65
C ALA A 272 -7.40 5.57 3.35
N ALA A 273 -8.40 4.94 2.72
CA ALA A 273 -8.33 3.54 2.32
C ALA A 273 -7.24 3.29 1.26
N ALA A 274 -7.13 4.15 0.24
CA ALA A 274 -6.12 4.00 -0.80
C ALA A 274 -4.70 4.11 -0.25
N VAL A 275 -4.44 5.10 0.60
CA VAL A 275 -3.13 5.29 1.25
C VAL A 275 -2.83 4.14 2.20
N GLY A 276 -3.77 3.79 3.08
CA GLY A 276 -3.61 2.70 4.04
C GLY A 276 -3.31 1.36 3.36
N ASN A 277 -4.10 0.98 2.36
CA ASN A 277 -3.90 -0.26 1.61
C ASN A 277 -2.56 -0.27 0.85
N SER A 278 -2.16 0.86 0.25
CA SER A 278 -0.86 0.97 -0.43
C SER A 278 0.30 0.81 0.55
N MET A 279 0.20 1.40 1.74
CA MET A 279 1.20 1.26 2.82
C MET A 279 1.27 -0.18 3.34
N PHE A 280 0.12 -0.85 3.52
CA PHE A 280 0.08 -2.27 3.89
C PHE A 280 0.70 -3.16 2.83
N SER A 281 0.37 -2.96 1.56
CA SER A 281 0.94 -3.72 0.45
C SER A 281 2.46 -3.58 0.38
N ASP A 282 2.98 -2.37 0.60
CA ASP A 282 4.43 -2.13 0.69
C ASP A 282 5.05 -2.85 1.91
N LEU A 283 4.41 -2.79 3.07
CA LEU A 283 4.87 -3.50 4.26
C LEU A 283 4.88 -5.03 4.07
N VAL A 284 3.89 -5.60 3.38
CA VAL A 284 3.86 -7.02 3.00
C VAL A 284 5.03 -7.37 2.09
N SER A 285 5.32 -6.52 1.10
CA SER A 285 6.46 -6.70 0.19
C SER A 285 7.80 -6.70 0.97
N VAL A 286 7.95 -5.74 1.90
CA VAL A 286 9.13 -5.66 2.78
C VAL A 286 9.23 -6.89 3.70
N ALA A 287 8.14 -7.34 4.30
CA ALA A 287 8.11 -8.56 5.09
C ALA A 287 8.52 -9.80 4.27
N GLY A 288 8.05 -9.88 3.01
CA GLY A 288 8.47 -10.92 2.08
C GLY A 288 9.96 -10.88 1.72
N HIS A 289 10.53 -9.68 1.61
CA HIS A 289 11.96 -9.47 1.41
C HIS A 289 12.77 -9.93 2.64
N ILE A 290 12.36 -9.50 3.83
CA ILE A 290 13.01 -9.88 5.10
C ILE A 290 12.95 -11.40 5.32
N TYR A 291 11.83 -12.03 4.99
CA TYR A 291 11.71 -13.49 5.11
C TYR A 291 12.75 -14.24 4.27
N LYS A 292 13.08 -13.72 3.07
CA LYS A 292 14.02 -14.35 2.13
C LYS A 292 15.48 -13.99 2.39
N HIS A 293 15.73 -12.73 2.73
CA HIS A 293 17.07 -12.15 2.74
C HIS A 293 17.54 -11.66 4.11
N GLY A 294 16.65 -11.66 5.12
CA GLY A 294 16.91 -11.03 6.41
C GLY A 294 16.80 -9.51 6.36
N VAL A 295 16.98 -8.86 7.51
CA VAL A 295 16.96 -7.38 7.64
C VAL A 295 18.22 -6.76 7.02
N ASP A 296 19.32 -7.53 6.97
CA ASP A 296 20.65 -7.12 6.54
C ASP A 296 20.99 -7.56 5.11
N ASP A 297 20.00 -7.93 4.31
CA ASP A 297 20.18 -8.42 2.94
C ASP A 297 21.14 -9.62 2.82
N GLY A 298 21.23 -10.43 3.89
CA GLY A 298 22.09 -11.63 3.93
C GLY A 298 23.59 -11.34 4.04
N LEU A 299 23.97 -10.12 4.41
CA LEU A 299 25.40 -9.77 4.59
C LEU A 299 25.99 -10.50 5.78
N PRO A 300 27.07 -11.30 5.60
CA PRO A 300 27.73 -11.99 6.70
C PRO A 300 28.41 -10.99 7.64
N GLY A 301 28.25 -11.18 8.94
CA GLY A 301 28.88 -10.35 9.98
C GLY A 301 28.06 -9.15 10.45
N SER A 302 26.82 -9.01 9.98
CA SER A 302 25.90 -8.05 10.59
C SER A 302 25.57 -8.47 12.02
N LEU A 303 25.70 -7.51 12.95
CA LEU A 303 25.38 -7.70 14.38
C LEU A 303 23.88 -7.85 14.64
N ALA A 304 23.04 -7.62 13.63
CA ALA A 304 21.60 -7.74 13.70
C ALA A 304 21.07 -9.14 13.34
N SER A 305 21.84 -10.21 13.62
CA SER A 305 21.50 -11.60 13.27
C SER A 305 20.25 -12.18 13.96
N GLY A 306 19.48 -11.37 14.70
CA GLY A 306 18.22 -11.74 15.32
C GLY A 306 17.00 -11.27 14.51
N LYS A 307 15.91 -12.04 14.57
CA LYS A 307 14.62 -11.59 14.05
C LYS A 307 14.21 -10.28 14.75
N VAL A 308 14.04 -9.22 13.96
CA VAL A 308 13.46 -7.98 14.46
C VAL A 308 11.97 -8.22 14.71
N ARG A 309 11.48 -7.90 15.90
CA ARG A 309 10.05 -7.98 16.20
C ARG A 309 9.36 -6.71 15.73
N ILE A 310 8.30 -6.89 14.94
CA ILE A 310 7.52 -5.81 14.36
C ILE A 310 6.10 -5.93 14.92
N ASN A 311 5.72 -5.02 15.81
CA ASN A 311 4.37 -4.96 16.37
C ASN A 311 3.53 -4.02 15.52
N LEU A 312 2.63 -4.59 14.75
CA LEU A 312 1.67 -3.87 13.92
C LEU A 312 0.33 -3.82 14.64
N HIS A 313 -0.12 -2.62 14.97
CA HIS A 313 -1.43 -2.35 15.55
C HIS A 313 -2.33 -1.72 14.50
N ALA A 314 -3.44 -2.36 14.17
CA ALA A 314 -4.45 -1.89 13.24
C ALA A 314 -5.70 -1.51 14.05
N ASP A 315 -5.84 -0.22 14.36
CA ASP A 315 -7.06 0.29 14.97
C ASP A 315 -8.16 0.38 13.92
N GLU A 316 -9.42 0.27 14.34
CA GLU A 316 -10.57 0.19 13.43
C GLU A 316 -10.27 -0.70 12.22
N PHE A 317 -9.81 -1.91 12.50
CA PHE A 317 -9.32 -2.87 11.52
C PHE A 317 -10.24 -3.06 10.31
N ASN A 318 -11.56 -2.99 10.52
CA ASN A 318 -12.56 -3.03 9.45
C ASN A 318 -12.39 -1.91 8.40
N GLU A 319 -11.86 -0.75 8.76
CA GLU A 319 -11.60 0.33 7.79
C GLU A 319 -10.38 0.08 6.89
N LEU A 320 -9.41 -0.67 7.42
CA LEU A 320 -8.12 -0.94 6.78
C LEU A 320 -8.08 -2.27 6.03
N ILE A 321 -9.08 -3.13 6.25
CA ILE A 321 -9.06 -4.48 5.73
C ILE A 321 -9.34 -4.49 4.23
N GLY A 322 -8.43 -5.13 3.49
CA GLY A 322 -8.53 -5.35 2.05
C GLY A 322 -7.81 -6.64 1.67
N ASP A 323 -7.73 -6.92 0.37
CA ASP A 323 -7.03 -8.11 -0.15
C ASP A 323 -5.55 -8.13 0.26
N GLU A 324 -4.95 -6.97 0.51
CA GLU A 324 -3.55 -6.82 0.95
C GLU A 324 -3.31 -7.27 2.39
N PHE A 325 -4.35 -7.25 3.23
CA PHE A 325 -4.22 -7.63 4.63
C PHE A 325 -4.16 -9.14 4.84
N ILE A 326 -4.77 -9.92 3.95
CA ILE A 326 -4.78 -11.39 4.04
C ILE A 326 -3.35 -11.97 4.01
N PRO A 327 -2.48 -11.58 3.06
CA PRO A 327 -1.08 -12.01 3.09
C PRO A 327 -0.31 -11.56 4.34
N MET A 328 -0.65 -10.41 4.91
CA MET A 328 -0.01 -9.91 6.14
C MET A 328 -0.23 -10.88 7.30
N VAL A 329 -1.48 -11.22 7.61
CA VAL A 329 -1.79 -12.13 8.73
C VAL A 329 -1.34 -13.56 8.47
N ASN A 330 -1.35 -14.02 7.22
CA ASN A 330 -1.04 -15.41 6.88
C ASN A 330 0.47 -15.69 6.82
N LYS A 331 1.29 -14.73 6.39
CA LYS A 331 2.69 -15.01 5.98
C LYS A 331 3.73 -14.14 6.70
N ALA A 332 3.37 -12.95 7.15
CA ALA A 332 4.33 -11.98 7.67
C ALA A 332 4.91 -12.38 9.05
N GLY A 333 4.28 -13.29 9.77
CA GLY A 333 4.80 -13.83 11.04
C GLY A 333 6.18 -14.45 10.92
N GLY A 334 6.50 -15.07 9.76
CA GLY A 334 7.83 -15.59 9.46
C GLY A 334 8.92 -14.51 9.38
N ALA A 335 8.56 -13.29 9.02
CA ALA A 335 9.43 -12.11 9.00
C ALA A 335 9.49 -11.36 10.35
N GLY A 336 8.80 -11.85 11.39
CA GLY A 336 8.77 -11.23 12.71
C GLY A 336 7.62 -10.25 12.93
N VAL A 337 6.67 -10.16 12.02
CA VAL A 337 5.48 -9.30 12.16
C VAL A 337 4.46 -9.95 13.08
N GLN A 338 4.05 -9.22 14.11
CA GLN A 338 2.98 -9.56 15.03
C GLN A 338 1.84 -8.55 14.86
N VAL A 339 0.66 -9.02 14.46
CA VAL A 339 -0.49 -8.16 14.18
C VAL A 339 -1.45 -8.18 15.37
N THR A 340 -1.83 -6.99 15.83
CA THR A 340 -2.94 -6.78 16.75
C THR A 340 -4.00 -5.95 16.04
N ALA A 341 -5.15 -6.54 15.78
CA ALA A 341 -6.27 -5.88 15.14
C ALA A 341 -7.35 -5.55 16.15
N TYR A 342 -7.88 -4.34 16.08
CA TYR A 342 -8.98 -3.85 16.93
C TYR A 342 -10.21 -3.62 16.04
N THR A 343 -11.34 -4.15 16.45
CA THR A 343 -12.62 -3.98 15.74
C THR A 343 -13.78 -3.99 16.71
N GLN A 344 -14.92 -3.44 16.31
CA GLN A 344 -16.12 -3.38 17.15
C GLN A 344 -17.01 -4.60 16.95
N THR A 345 -17.24 -5.01 15.70
CA THR A 345 -18.10 -6.13 15.37
C THR A 345 -17.53 -7.03 14.27
N MET A 346 -17.99 -8.30 14.25
CA MET A 346 -17.68 -9.21 13.16
C MET A 346 -18.36 -8.79 11.86
N SER A 347 -19.56 -8.26 11.96
CA SER A 347 -20.33 -7.80 10.80
C SER A 347 -19.66 -6.65 10.05
N ASP A 348 -18.92 -5.76 10.74
CA ASP A 348 -18.15 -4.70 10.08
C ASP A 348 -17.04 -5.28 9.18
N ILE A 349 -16.38 -6.35 9.65
CA ILE A 349 -15.35 -7.04 8.85
C ILE A 349 -15.99 -7.74 7.65
N GLU A 350 -17.10 -8.46 7.85
CA GLU A 350 -17.82 -9.17 6.79
C GLU A 350 -18.33 -8.18 5.71
N ALA A 351 -18.90 -7.06 6.13
CA ALA A 351 -19.41 -6.02 5.24
C ALA A 351 -18.31 -5.40 4.38
N LYS A 352 -17.15 -5.10 4.97
CA LYS A 352 -16.03 -4.50 4.24
C LYS A 352 -15.40 -5.45 3.22
N ILE A 353 -15.24 -6.73 3.58
CA ILE A 353 -14.65 -7.75 2.69
C ILE A 353 -15.66 -8.24 1.65
N GLY A 354 -16.95 -8.10 1.90
CA GLY A 354 -18.01 -8.63 1.03
C GLY A 354 -18.09 -10.17 1.01
N SER A 355 -17.39 -10.87 1.92
CA SER A 355 -17.33 -12.33 1.95
C SER A 355 -17.09 -12.86 3.36
N ARG A 356 -18.08 -13.58 3.90
CA ARG A 356 -17.99 -14.27 5.20
C ARG A 356 -16.84 -15.28 5.25
N ALA A 357 -16.58 -15.98 4.14
CA ALA A 357 -15.50 -16.95 4.06
C ALA A 357 -14.11 -16.29 4.17
N LYS A 358 -13.89 -15.16 3.46
CA LYS A 358 -12.65 -14.39 3.57
C LYS A 358 -12.48 -13.78 4.97
N ALA A 359 -13.55 -13.25 5.56
CA ALA A 359 -13.55 -12.75 6.94
C ALA A 359 -13.16 -13.84 7.94
N GLY A 360 -13.75 -15.03 7.81
CA GLY A 360 -13.40 -16.19 8.62
C GLY A 360 -11.95 -16.64 8.45
N GLN A 361 -11.41 -16.58 7.22
CA GLN A 361 -10.00 -16.87 6.95
C GLN A 361 -9.07 -15.90 7.68
N ILE A 362 -9.38 -14.61 7.69
CA ILE A 362 -8.57 -13.60 8.37
C ILE A 362 -8.58 -13.83 9.87
N ILE A 363 -9.77 -13.96 10.46
CA ILE A 363 -9.93 -14.15 11.91
C ILE A 363 -9.30 -15.45 12.36
N GLY A 364 -9.44 -16.52 11.58
CA GLY A 364 -8.82 -17.81 11.88
C GLY A 364 -7.28 -17.79 11.93
N ASN A 365 -6.63 -16.74 11.44
CA ASN A 365 -5.17 -16.54 11.53
C ASN A 365 -4.73 -15.79 12.79
N PHE A 366 -5.66 -15.27 13.60
CA PHE A 366 -5.33 -14.69 14.90
C PHE A 366 -5.31 -15.78 15.98
N ASN A 367 -4.17 -15.90 16.66
CA ASN A 367 -3.98 -16.92 17.69
C ASN A 367 -4.63 -16.56 19.03
N ASN A 368 -4.86 -15.28 19.29
CA ASN A 368 -5.43 -14.78 20.54
C ASN A 368 -6.63 -13.90 20.22
N LEU A 369 -7.71 -14.13 20.95
CA LEU A 369 -8.94 -13.34 20.90
C LEU A 369 -9.17 -12.69 22.29
N PHE A 370 -9.20 -11.34 22.30
CA PHE A 370 -9.59 -10.57 23.47
C PHE A 370 -10.95 -9.94 23.19
N MET A 371 -11.96 -10.35 23.93
CA MET A 371 -13.32 -9.86 23.78
C MET A 371 -13.72 -9.08 25.01
N LEU A 372 -14.06 -7.81 24.83
CA LEU A 372 -14.66 -6.97 25.84
C LEU A 372 -16.20 -7.07 25.73
N ARG A 373 -16.94 -6.03 26.14
CA ARG A 373 -18.38 -6.00 26.01
C ARG A 373 -18.80 -5.96 24.53
N VAL A 374 -19.51 -7.00 24.09
CA VAL A 374 -20.12 -7.06 22.74
C VAL A 374 -21.65 -7.00 22.86
N ARG A 375 -22.32 -6.42 21.86
CA ARG A 375 -23.78 -6.34 21.77
C ARG A 375 -24.34 -7.21 20.64
N GLU A 376 -23.49 -7.58 19.68
CA GLU A 376 -23.87 -8.34 18.52
C GLU A 376 -23.68 -9.85 18.77
N THR A 377 -24.69 -10.64 18.45
CA THR A 377 -24.67 -12.10 18.66
C THR A 377 -23.59 -12.76 17.81
N ALA A 378 -23.45 -12.38 16.53
CA ALA A 378 -22.45 -12.96 15.62
C ALA A 378 -21.02 -12.78 16.15
N THR A 379 -20.72 -11.61 16.73
CA THR A 379 -19.43 -11.35 17.37
C THR A 379 -19.23 -12.20 18.62
N ALA A 380 -20.28 -12.35 19.45
CA ALA A 380 -20.22 -13.20 20.65
C ALA A 380 -20.00 -14.68 20.29
N GLU A 381 -20.57 -15.14 19.17
CA GLU A 381 -20.44 -16.51 18.69
C GLU A 381 -19.02 -16.89 18.31
N LEU A 382 -18.16 -15.93 17.96
CA LEU A 382 -16.72 -16.19 17.73
C LEU A 382 -16.06 -16.85 18.94
N LEU A 383 -16.45 -16.45 20.14
CA LEU A 383 -15.94 -17.04 21.37
C LEU A 383 -16.76 -18.27 21.80
N THR A 384 -18.08 -18.16 21.79
CA THR A 384 -18.95 -19.21 22.35
C THR A 384 -18.92 -20.49 21.52
N ASN A 385 -18.72 -20.40 20.20
CA ASN A 385 -18.62 -21.59 19.34
C ASN A 385 -17.29 -22.35 19.51
N GLN A 386 -16.29 -21.74 20.18
CA GLN A 386 -15.03 -22.41 20.53
C GLN A 386 -15.10 -23.15 21.89
N LEU A 387 -16.14 -22.90 22.66
CA LEU A 387 -16.33 -23.55 23.96
C LEU A 387 -17.06 -24.88 23.80
N PRO A 388 -16.73 -25.89 24.63
CA PRO A 388 -17.47 -27.15 24.62
C PRO A 388 -18.93 -26.91 25.08
N LYS A 389 -19.87 -27.50 24.34
CA LYS A 389 -21.27 -27.43 24.68
C LYS A 389 -21.55 -28.32 25.91
N VAL A 390 -22.18 -27.77 26.94
CA VAL A 390 -22.61 -28.49 28.12
C VAL A 390 -24.11 -28.72 28.02
N GLN A 391 -24.56 -29.97 28.28
CA GLN A 391 -25.98 -30.27 28.40
C GLN A 391 -26.45 -29.84 29.79
N ILE A 392 -27.43 -28.95 29.81
CA ILE A 392 -28.08 -28.55 31.05
C ILE A 392 -29.45 -29.20 31.10
N TYR A 393 -29.70 -30.00 32.13
CA TYR A 393 -31.02 -30.55 32.38
C TYR A 393 -31.77 -29.60 33.32
N THR A 394 -32.85 -29.00 32.83
CA THR A 394 -33.76 -28.17 33.64
C THR A 394 -35.05 -28.91 33.81
N SER A 395 -35.53 -29.06 35.02
CA SER A 395 -36.88 -29.54 35.31
C SER A 395 -37.88 -28.42 35.06
N THR A 396 -38.72 -28.57 34.06
CA THR A 396 -39.91 -27.72 33.91
C THR A 396 -41.04 -28.31 34.76
N PRO A 397 -41.65 -27.55 35.68
CA PRO A 397 -42.84 -28.03 36.37
C PRO A 397 -43.98 -28.20 35.35
N ALA A 398 -44.34 -29.44 35.04
CA ALA A 398 -45.56 -29.73 34.28
C ALA A 398 -46.76 -29.60 35.22
N SER A 399 -47.57 -28.58 35.05
CA SER A 399 -48.88 -28.54 35.68
C SER A 399 -49.82 -29.48 34.91
N GLY A 400 -49.98 -30.68 35.39
CA GLY A 400 -51.06 -31.55 34.93
C GLY A 400 -52.40 -31.06 35.49
N ALA A 401 -53.21 -30.45 34.60
CA ALA A 401 -54.63 -30.28 34.93
C ALA A 401 -55.28 -31.65 34.81
N ASN A 402 -55.54 -32.29 35.95
CA ASN A 402 -56.44 -33.43 36.06
C ASN A 402 -57.87 -32.91 35.97
N ASP A 403 -58.43 -32.88 34.74
CA ASP A 403 -59.90 -32.82 34.64
C ASP A 403 -60.49 -34.16 35.08
N ALA A 404 -60.79 -34.30 36.36
CA ALA A 404 -61.65 -35.31 36.82
C ALA A 404 -63.10 -34.94 36.46
N ILE A 405 -63.56 -35.48 35.35
CA ILE A 405 -64.97 -35.48 35.03
C ILE A 405 -65.58 -36.52 35.92
N ASN A 406 -66.30 -36.09 36.99
CA ASN A 406 -67.26 -36.93 37.74
C ASN A 406 -68.65 -36.69 37.14
N ASN A 407 -69.25 -37.76 36.68
CA ASN A 407 -70.70 -37.90 36.53
C ASN A 407 -71.43 -37.72 37.81
#